data_523405bfed3e0fe3f9f734ba306b258d
#
_entry.id   523405bfed3e0fe3f9f734ba306b258d
#
_cell.length_a   1.000
_cell.length_b   1.000
_cell.length_c   1.000
_cell.angle_alpha   90.00
_cell.angle_beta   90.00
_cell.angle_gamma   90.00
#
_symmetry.space_group_name_H-M   'P 1'
#
loop_
_entity.id
_entity.type
_entity.pdbx_description
1 polymer ?
#
loop_
_entity_poly.entity_id
_entity_poly.type
_entity_poly.pdbx_seq_one_letter_code
_entity_poly.pdbx_strand_id
1 'polypeptide(L)'
;VSRVWIADPLASDGAQIVERDEKPGGPAQNLLTPQPTETWTVVPGPDREARVVFDLGAATPVRLAFLGYTNATATTQWRIRASDLVDGFDATSFWADGSTWGDASTWAGGFNSGFVDVWPTTGLGTWDRVHGFLKIDPIQTFRFWELTIQVAPGEEDSVFTAGRLYLGDPWEPPINMTPGASIGFNDASLVRRTPFGRLHTGTRGQWRRMVFVLQNSDEDLLFTETARLDRLRGTSRDVLVVKDIDRPSLLMEQSVYGVFGELDPVVIPEPANVFVRRFQIQEWERP
;
A
#
# COMPACT_ATOMS: atom_id res chain seq x y z
N VAL A 1 10.09 -13.54 13.77
CA VAL A 1 9.63 -13.64 12.37
C VAL A 1 8.34 -12.86 12.29
N SER A 2 8.31 -11.82 11.49
CA SER A 2 7.11 -11.04 11.21
C SER A 2 6.03 -11.93 10.59
N ARG A 3 4.77 -11.61 10.85
CA ARG A 3 3.62 -12.32 10.28
C ARG A 3 3.19 -11.65 8.99
N VAL A 4 2.41 -12.39 8.19
CA VAL A 4 1.75 -11.81 7.03
C VAL A 4 0.75 -10.74 7.46
N TRP A 5 0.72 -9.65 6.74
CA TRP A 5 -0.27 -8.59 6.88
C TRP A 5 -1.21 -8.62 5.68
N ILE A 6 -2.51 -8.63 5.95
CA ILE A 6 -3.55 -8.53 4.93
C ILE A 6 -4.29 -7.23 5.17
N ALA A 7 -4.08 -6.27 4.28
CA ALA A 7 -4.61 -4.93 4.39
C ALA A 7 -5.78 -4.75 3.43
N ASP A 8 -6.93 -4.37 3.97
CA ASP A 8 -8.07 -3.93 3.18
C ASP A 8 -8.18 -2.40 3.26
N PRO A 9 -8.23 -1.68 2.13
CA PRO A 9 -8.20 -0.22 2.11
C PRO A 9 -9.53 0.46 2.49
N LEU A 10 -10.39 -0.19 3.26
CA LEU A 10 -11.73 0.32 3.57
C LEU A 10 -11.70 1.73 4.18
N ALA A 11 -10.79 2.01 5.10
CA ALA A 11 -10.67 3.32 5.72
C ALA A 11 -10.21 4.39 4.72
N SER A 12 -9.23 4.06 3.88
CA SER A 12 -8.75 4.97 2.83
C SER A 12 -9.81 5.22 1.75
N ASP A 13 -10.59 4.18 1.36
CA ASP A 13 -11.64 4.31 0.34
C ASP A 13 -12.74 5.29 0.76
N GLY A 14 -13.01 5.39 2.06
CA GLY A 14 -14.00 6.30 2.65
C GLY A 14 -13.48 7.70 2.93
N ALA A 15 -12.18 7.95 2.76
CA ALA A 15 -11.55 9.21 3.08
C ALA A 15 -12.01 10.34 2.15
N GLN A 16 -12.00 11.56 2.69
CA GLN A 16 -12.22 12.79 1.92
C GLN A 16 -10.91 13.57 1.84
N ILE A 17 -10.62 14.15 0.69
CA ILE A 17 -9.46 15.02 0.52
C ILE A 17 -9.86 16.43 0.95
N VAL A 18 -9.13 16.94 1.94
CA VAL A 18 -9.38 18.27 2.53
C VAL A 18 -8.49 19.33 1.88
N GLU A 19 -7.21 18.98 1.67
CA GLU A 19 -6.22 19.86 1.06
C GLU A 19 -5.33 19.05 0.11
N ARG A 20 -4.89 19.67 -0.99
CA ARG A 20 -4.15 18.94 -2.02
C ARG A 20 -3.32 19.83 -2.92
N ASP A 21 -2.17 19.31 -3.30
CA ASP A 21 -1.43 19.74 -4.47
C ASP A 21 -1.70 18.74 -5.60
N GLU A 22 -2.10 19.22 -6.77
CA GLU A 22 -2.39 18.37 -7.91
C GLU A 22 -2.19 19.10 -9.24
N LYS A 23 -1.94 18.33 -10.30
CA LYS A 23 -1.88 18.82 -11.67
C LYS A 23 -3.19 18.49 -12.41
N PRO A 24 -3.64 19.35 -13.33
CA PRO A 24 -4.78 19.02 -14.18
C PRO A 24 -4.63 17.66 -14.87
N GLY A 25 -5.63 16.79 -14.74
CA GLY A 25 -5.63 15.45 -15.30
C GLY A 25 -5.13 14.34 -14.38
N GLY A 26 -4.62 14.68 -13.19
CA GLY A 26 -4.20 13.70 -12.21
C GLY A 26 -4.64 14.10 -10.80
N PRO A 27 -5.95 14.10 -10.50
CA PRO A 27 -6.46 14.56 -9.22
C PRO A 27 -6.01 13.66 -8.07
N ALA A 28 -5.82 14.25 -6.89
CA ALA A 28 -5.43 13.52 -5.68
C ALA A 28 -6.47 12.46 -5.26
N GLN A 29 -7.73 12.60 -5.71
CA GLN A 29 -8.78 11.60 -5.50
C GLN A 29 -8.40 10.23 -6.08
N ASN A 30 -7.55 10.18 -7.09
CA ASN A 30 -7.05 8.93 -7.68
C ASN A 30 -6.25 8.07 -6.69
N LEU A 31 -5.67 8.68 -5.64
CA LEU A 31 -5.03 7.92 -4.54
C LEU A 31 -6.01 7.04 -3.75
N LEU A 32 -7.30 7.33 -3.83
CA LEU A 32 -8.36 6.62 -3.12
C LEU A 32 -9.10 5.62 -4.01
N THR A 33 -8.78 5.55 -5.31
CA THR A 33 -9.38 4.59 -6.24
C THR A 33 -8.62 3.27 -6.23
N PRO A 34 -9.29 2.12 -6.46
CA PRO A 34 -8.61 0.82 -6.49
C PRO A 34 -7.76 0.62 -7.76
N GLN A 35 -7.93 1.46 -8.78
CA GLN A 35 -7.28 1.29 -10.07
C GLN A 35 -5.93 2.03 -10.14
N PRO A 36 -4.80 1.33 -10.18
CA PRO A 36 -3.48 1.96 -10.18
C PRO A 36 -3.13 2.71 -11.47
N THR A 37 -3.94 2.58 -12.52
CA THR A 37 -3.82 3.37 -13.77
C THR A 37 -4.35 4.79 -13.60
N GLU A 38 -5.26 5.00 -12.66
CA GLU A 38 -5.70 6.32 -12.26
C GLU A 38 -4.69 6.88 -11.26
N THR A 39 -3.87 7.83 -11.68
CA THR A 39 -2.78 8.34 -10.84
C THR A 39 -3.06 9.74 -10.35
N TRP A 40 -2.72 9.99 -9.09
CA TRP A 40 -2.43 11.34 -8.64
C TRP A 40 -1.16 11.82 -9.32
N THR A 41 -1.21 13.02 -9.86
CA THR A 41 -0.10 13.62 -10.58
C THR A 41 0.18 15.01 -10.04
N VAL A 42 1.42 15.28 -9.68
CA VAL A 42 1.83 16.57 -9.13
C VAL A 42 3.21 16.95 -9.66
N VAL A 43 3.46 18.24 -9.71
CA VAL A 43 4.79 18.81 -9.87
C VAL A 43 5.11 19.49 -8.54
N PRO A 44 6.08 19.00 -7.78
CA PRO A 44 6.50 19.64 -6.53
C PRO A 44 6.89 21.09 -6.77
N GLY A 45 6.54 21.96 -5.84
CA GLY A 45 6.88 23.38 -5.93
C GLY A 45 8.38 23.67 -5.70
N PRO A 46 8.76 24.94 -5.59
CA PRO A 46 10.14 25.36 -5.34
C PRO A 46 10.72 24.84 -4.02
N ASP A 47 9.89 24.50 -3.07
CA ASP A 47 10.21 23.82 -1.80
C ASP A 47 10.40 22.30 -1.96
N ARG A 48 10.18 21.77 -3.18
CA ARG A 48 10.33 20.35 -3.57
C ARG A 48 9.33 19.42 -2.88
N GLU A 49 8.28 19.97 -2.29
CA GLU A 49 7.27 19.21 -1.58
C GLU A 49 5.93 19.24 -2.32
N ALA A 50 5.18 18.16 -2.23
CA ALA A 50 3.80 18.07 -2.66
C ALA A 50 2.99 17.39 -1.56
N ARG A 51 1.79 17.91 -1.25
CA ARG A 51 1.03 17.57 -0.07
C ARG A 51 -0.41 17.20 -0.40
N VAL A 52 -0.93 16.20 0.32
CA VAL A 52 -2.36 15.86 0.32
C VAL A 52 -2.80 15.54 1.74
N VAL A 53 -3.92 16.12 2.18
CA VAL A 53 -4.52 15.88 3.49
C VAL A 53 -5.83 15.12 3.34
N PHE A 54 -5.97 14.06 4.12
CA PHE A 54 -7.11 13.15 4.12
C PHE A 54 -7.87 13.22 5.43
N ASP A 55 -9.19 13.32 5.37
CA ASP A 55 -10.12 13.13 6.50
C ASP A 55 -10.69 11.70 6.41
N LEU A 56 -10.37 10.85 7.36
CA LEU A 56 -10.91 9.49 7.45
C LEU A 56 -12.33 9.44 8.05
N GLY A 57 -12.92 10.60 8.35
CA GLY A 57 -14.26 10.74 8.92
C GLY A 57 -14.33 10.49 10.43
N ALA A 58 -13.46 9.68 10.98
CA ALA A 58 -13.32 9.39 12.40
C ALA A 58 -11.86 9.07 12.75
N ALA A 59 -11.51 9.16 14.04
CA ALA A 59 -10.22 8.69 14.52
C ALA A 59 -10.09 7.19 14.22
N THR A 60 -9.14 6.86 13.34
CA THR A 60 -8.95 5.52 12.78
C THR A 60 -7.57 5.00 13.12
N PRO A 61 -7.43 3.75 13.61
CA PRO A 61 -6.13 3.17 13.88
C PRO A 61 -5.38 2.90 12.57
N VAL A 62 -4.13 3.36 12.49
CA VAL A 62 -3.23 3.14 11.36
C VAL A 62 -1.92 2.56 11.86
N ARG A 63 -1.57 1.40 11.34
CA ARG A 63 -0.32 0.68 11.58
C ARG A 63 0.52 0.57 10.33
N LEU A 64 -0.11 0.73 9.16
CA LEU A 64 0.53 0.69 7.86
C LEU A 64 0.08 1.87 7.01
N ALA A 65 1.05 2.59 6.46
CA ALA A 65 0.84 3.43 5.29
C ALA A 65 1.54 2.77 4.08
N PHE A 66 0.84 2.71 2.95
CA PHE A 66 1.34 2.18 1.70
C PHE A 66 1.05 3.17 0.57
N LEU A 67 2.06 3.45 -0.24
CA LEU A 67 1.94 4.28 -1.42
C LEU A 67 2.32 3.45 -2.66
N GLY A 68 1.33 3.12 -3.47
CA GLY A 68 1.48 2.18 -4.57
C GLY A 68 1.66 2.83 -5.94
N TYR A 69 2.35 2.12 -6.82
CA TYR A 69 2.52 2.45 -8.24
C TYR A 69 3.10 3.83 -8.49
N THR A 70 4.14 4.18 -7.73
CA THR A 70 4.83 5.47 -7.87
C THR A 70 5.92 5.40 -8.93
N ASN A 71 6.23 6.55 -9.53
CA ASN A 71 7.44 6.75 -10.33
C ASN A 71 8.59 7.36 -9.50
N ALA A 72 8.58 7.13 -8.19
CA ALA A 72 9.60 7.61 -7.29
C ALA A 72 11.00 7.20 -7.75
N THR A 73 11.96 8.12 -7.62
CA THR A 73 13.39 7.84 -7.79
C THR A 73 13.99 7.31 -6.48
N ALA A 74 15.22 6.84 -6.52
CA ALA A 74 15.91 6.36 -5.32
C ALA A 74 16.13 7.44 -4.23
N THR A 75 15.95 8.70 -4.60
CA THR A 75 16.11 9.88 -3.73
C THR A 75 14.79 10.53 -3.35
N THR A 76 13.67 10.02 -3.88
CA THR A 76 12.35 10.52 -3.51
C THR A 76 12.01 10.05 -2.10
N GLN A 77 11.63 10.99 -1.24
CA GLN A 77 11.21 10.72 0.12
C GLN A 77 9.73 11.01 0.32
N TRP A 78 9.15 10.41 1.31
CA TRP A 78 7.81 10.69 1.73
C TRP A 78 7.71 10.78 3.25
N ARG A 79 6.65 11.43 3.71
CA ARG A 79 6.35 11.61 5.13
C ARG A 79 4.85 11.45 5.34
N ILE A 80 4.50 10.81 6.44
CA ILE A 80 3.12 10.73 6.94
C ILE A 80 3.03 11.48 8.26
N ARG A 81 2.05 12.40 8.34
CA ARG A 81 1.69 13.08 9.58
C ARG A 81 0.24 12.81 9.91
N ALA A 82 -0.13 12.90 11.19
CA ALA A 82 -1.51 12.72 11.61
C ALA A 82 -1.89 13.65 12.76
N SER A 83 -3.14 14.08 12.80
CA SER A 83 -3.70 14.95 13.83
C SER A 83 -5.21 14.75 13.96
N ASP A 84 -5.78 15.10 15.10
CA ASP A 84 -7.23 15.18 15.29
C ASP A 84 -7.82 16.52 14.85
N LEU A 85 -6.97 17.49 14.50
CA LEU A 85 -7.37 18.81 14.01
C LEU A 85 -6.97 18.97 12.55
N VAL A 86 -7.89 19.44 11.72
CA VAL A 86 -7.64 19.69 10.30
C VAL A 86 -6.57 20.78 10.11
N ASP A 87 -6.59 21.82 10.92
CA ASP A 87 -5.63 22.92 10.88
C ASP A 87 -4.27 22.54 11.52
N GLY A 88 -4.17 21.33 12.08
CA GLY A 88 -2.94 20.83 12.71
C GLY A 88 -1.77 20.68 11.74
N PHE A 89 -2.00 20.78 10.44
CA PHE A 89 -0.96 20.69 9.40
C PHE A 89 -0.56 22.04 8.83
N ASP A 90 -1.29 23.10 9.14
CA ASP A 90 -0.95 24.45 8.65
C ASP A 90 0.27 25.00 9.40
N ALA A 91 1.31 25.36 8.66
CA ALA A 91 2.57 25.83 9.21
C ALA A 91 2.40 27.09 10.09
N THR A 92 1.38 27.89 9.84
CA THR A 92 1.12 29.12 10.58
C THR A 92 0.43 28.93 11.92
N SER A 93 -0.41 27.90 12.05
CA SER A 93 -1.14 27.61 13.30
C SER A 93 -0.37 26.66 14.23
N PHE A 94 0.44 25.78 13.66
CA PHE A 94 1.20 24.78 14.40
C PHE A 94 2.53 25.30 14.98
N TRP A 95 3.07 26.38 14.41
CA TRP A 95 4.39 26.93 14.73
C TRP A 95 4.34 28.23 15.57
N ALA A 96 3.19 28.55 16.12
CA ALA A 96 3.03 29.71 16.97
C ALA A 96 3.88 29.70 18.26
N ASP A 97 4.50 28.54 18.58
CA ASP A 97 5.35 28.36 19.75
C ASP A 97 6.86 28.50 19.49
N GLY A 98 7.27 28.76 18.23
CA GLY A 98 8.68 28.98 17.87
C GLY A 98 9.55 27.72 17.89
N SER A 99 8.98 26.52 17.87
CA SER A 99 9.75 25.27 17.80
C SER A 99 10.40 25.08 16.43
N THR A 100 11.68 24.68 16.42
CA THR A 100 12.46 24.45 15.21
C THR A 100 12.18 23.10 14.59
N TRP A 101 12.13 23.04 13.26
CA TRP A 101 12.06 21.81 12.49
C TRP A 101 13.18 20.84 12.90
N GLY A 102 12.84 19.68 13.39
CA GLY A 102 13.83 18.64 13.68
C GLY A 102 13.56 17.79 14.92
N ASP A 103 12.65 18.20 15.77
CA ASP A 103 12.34 17.44 16.97
C ASP A 103 10.94 16.81 16.89
N ALA A 104 10.89 15.53 16.52
CA ALA A 104 9.66 14.74 16.46
C ALA A 104 8.96 14.61 17.83
N SER A 105 9.60 15.08 18.90
CA SER A 105 9.12 14.94 20.28
C SER A 105 8.20 16.07 20.76
N THR A 106 8.09 17.18 20.04
CA THR A 106 7.39 18.40 20.51
C THR A 106 6.01 18.63 19.90
N TRP A 107 5.49 17.68 19.09
CA TRP A 107 4.13 17.75 18.58
C TRP A 107 3.13 17.43 19.70
N ALA A 108 2.56 18.47 20.30
CA ALA A 108 1.53 18.29 21.32
C ALA A 108 0.26 17.69 20.69
N GLY A 109 0.23 16.34 20.57
CA GLY A 109 -0.95 15.57 20.21
C GLY A 109 -1.02 15.03 18.77
N GLY A 110 0.06 15.07 17.96
CA GLY A 110 0.09 14.54 16.61
C GLY A 110 1.17 13.46 16.37
N PHE A 111 1.11 12.77 15.22
CA PHE A 111 2.10 11.84 14.73
C PHE A 111 2.89 12.41 13.55
N ASN A 112 4.19 12.13 13.50
CA ASN A 112 5.07 12.50 12.40
C ASN A 112 6.11 11.39 12.19
N SER A 113 6.12 10.77 11.01
CA SER A 113 7.08 9.72 10.67
C SER A 113 8.50 10.25 10.40
N GLY A 114 8.65 11.57 10.20
CA GLY A 114 9.82 12.09 9.50
C GLY A 114 9.81 11.71 8.02
N PHE A 115 10.76 12.23 7.26
CA PHE A 115 10.97 11.82 5.87
C PHE A 115 11.67 10.47 5.81
N VAL A 116 11.12 9.56 5.03
CA VAL A 116 11.68 8.24 4.73
C VAL A 116 11.70 8.03 3.22
N ASP A 117 12.62 7.21 2.75
CA ASP A 117 12.71 6.91 1.32
C ASP A 117 11.47 6.14 0.85
N VAL A 118 10.93 6.51 -0.32
CA VAL A 118 9.83 5.76 -0.94
C VAL A 118 10.34 4.37 -1.38
N TRP A 119 11.58 4.31 -1.86
CA TRP A 119 12.23 3.05 -2.17
C TRP A 119 12.65 2.34 -0.88
N PRO A 120 12.11 1.15 -0.62
CA PRO A 120 12.43 0.44 0.62
C PRO A 120 13.88 -0.07 0.68
N THR A 121 14.60 -0.08 -0.48
CA THR A 121 16.02 -0.50 -0.53
C THR A 121 16.73 -0.05 -1.80
N THR A 122 18.06 0.03 -1.69
CA THR A 122 18.98 0.15 -2.82
C THR A 122 19.04 -1.18 -3.59
N GLY A 123 18.87 -1.18 -4.90
CA GLY A 123 19.18 -2.32 -5.77
C GLY A 123 18.01 -3.03 -6.45
N LEU A 124 16.79 -2.54 -6.34
CA LEU A 124 15.63 -3.07 -7.06
C LEU A 124 15.58 -2.59 -8.53
N GLY A 125 16.70 -2.55 -9.21
CA GLY A 125 17.01 -1.82 -10.41
C GLY A 125 16.23 -2.10 -11.70
N THR A 126 15.04 -2.77 -11.64
CA THR A 126 14.26 -3.07 -12.85
C THR A 126 12.76 -2.91 -12.68
N TRP A 127 12.32 -2.26 -11.61
CA TRP A 127 10.88 -2.01 -11.41
C TRP A 127 10.49 -0.68 -12.06
N ASP A 128 9.58 -0.72 -13.02
CA ASP A 128 9.03 0.49 -13.67
C ASP A 128 8.19 1.33 -12.70
N ARG A 129 7.67 0.71 -11.64
CA ARG A 129 6.87 1.33 -10.59
C ARG A 129 7.31 0.80 -9.23
N VAL A 130 7.32 1.69 -8.25
CA VAL A 130 7.80 1.42 -6.90
C VAL A 130 6.66 1.57 -5.90
N HIS A 131 6.72 0.80 -4.84
CA HIS A 131 5.79 0.90 -3.71
C HIS A 131 6.53 1.38 -2.48
N GLY A 132 6.00 2.43 -1.84
CA GLY A 132 6.43 2.88 -0.52
C GLY A 132 5.68 2.14 0.57
N PHE A 133 6.40 1.75 1.63
CA PHE A 133 5.84 1.11 2.81
C PHE A 133 6.34 1.83 4.05
N LEU A 134 5.44 2.14 4.96
CA LEU A 134 5.77 2.71 6.26
C LEU A 134 5.01 1.94 7.35
N LYS A 135 5.75 1.21 8.15
CA LYS A 135 5.24 0.62 9.40
C LYS A 135 5.16 1.71 10.46
N ILE A 136 4.00 1.88 11.05
CA ILE A 136 3.74 2.82 12.14
C ILE A 136 3.67 2.02 13.44
N ASP A 137 4.67 2.20 14.30
CA ASP A 137 4.78 1.49 15.56
C ASP A 137 5.23 2.49 16.66
N PRO A 138 4.42 2.69 17.72
CA PRO A 138 3.12 2.08 18.01
C PRO A 138 2.02 2.55 17.05
N ILE A 139 0.89 1.78 16.97
CA ILE A 139 -0.31 2.13 16.21
C ILE A 139 -0.76 3.53 16.59
N GLN A 140 -1.03 4.36 15.61
CA GLN A 140 -1.52 5.71 15.78
C GLN A 140 -3.00 5.78 15.41
N THR A 141 -3.77 6.56 16.18
CA THR A 141 -5.22 6.69 15.97
C THR A 141 -5.57 8.16 15.89
N PHE A 142 -5.81 8.63 14.65
CA PHE A 142 -6.15 10.02 14.35
C PHE A 142 -7.19 10.07 13.23
N ARG A 143 -7.87 11.22 13.13
CA ARG A 143 -8.85 11.47 12.07
C ARG A 143 -8.22 12.00 10.79
N PHE A 144 -7.32 12.97 10.89
CA PHE A 144 -6.71 13.63 9.74
C PHE A 144 -5.30 13.09 9.52
N TRP A 145 -4.98 12.80 8.25
CA TRP A 145 -3.71 12.26 7.83
C TRP A 145 -3.16 13.04 6.65
N GLU A 146 -1.89 13.35 6.68
CA GLU A 146 -1.19 14.06 5.61
C GLU A 146 -0.13 13.17 5.00
N LEU A 147 -0.13 13.10 3.67
CA LEU A 147 0.96 12.59 2.85
C LEU A 147 1.74 13.78 2.31
N THR A 148 3.04 13.81 2.53
CA THR A 148 3.98 14.72 1.88
C THR A 148 4.97 13.94 1.07
N ILE A 149 5.18 14.30 -0.20
CA ILE A 149 6.24 13.77 -1.06
C ILE A 149 7.30 14.86 -1.19
N GLN A 150 8.57 14.46 -1.08
CA GLN A 150 9.72 15.34 -1.30
C GLN A 150 10.62 14.75 -2.38
N VAL A 151 10.92 15.54 -3.41
CA VAL A 151 11.84 15.17 -4.47
C VAL A 151 13.25 15.69 -4.22
N ALA A 152 14.25 15.10 -4.87
CA ALA A 152 15.63 15.53 -4.74
C ALA A 152 15.87 16.94 -5.30
N PRO A 153 16.93 17.61 -4.86
CA PRO A 153 17.36 18.87 -5.49
C PRO A 153 17.64 18.68 -6.98
N GLY A 154 17.06 19.54 -7.80
CA GLY A 154 17.15 19.49 -9.26
C GLY A 154 16.04 18.67 -9.93
N GLU A 155 15.11 18.09 -9.16
CA GLU A 155 13.93 17.37 -9.66
C GLU A 155 12.60 18.12 -9.42
N GLU A 156 12.66 19.42 -9.09
CA GLU A 156 11.50 20.25 -8.71
C GLU A 156 10.46 20.34 -9.82
N ASP A 157 10.89 20.32 -11.08
CA ASP A 157 10.02 20.36 -12.25
C ASP A 157 9.57 18.96 -12.71
N SER A 158 10.06 17.91 -12.04
CA SER A 158 9.72 16.54 -12.40
C SER A 158 8.29 16.18 -11.99
N VAL A 159 7.60 15.49 -12.87
CA VAL A 159 6.25 15.01 -12.58
C VAL A 159 6.33 13.80 -11.68
N PHE A 160 5.78 13.90 -10.47
CA PHE A 160 5.57 12.77 -9.59
C PHE A 160 4.17 12.17 -9.81
N THR A 161 4.09 10.84 -9.80
CA THR A 161 2.82 10.10 -9.92
C THR A 161 2.73 9.00 -8.88
N ALA A 162 1.50 8.79 -8.35
CA ALA A 162 1.19 7.66 -7.48
C ALA A 162 -0.23 7.16 -7.75
N GLY A 163 -0.44 5.85 -7.76
CA GLY A 163 -1.72 5.23 -8.13
C GLY A 163 -2.59 4.83 -6.95
N ARG A 164 -2.05 4.69 -5.75
CA ARG A 164 -2.82 4.24 -4.59
C ARG A 164 -2.21 4.65 -3.26
N LEU A 165 -3.05 5.14 -2.35
CA LEU A 165 -2.69 5.28 -0.94
C LEU A 165 -3.53 4.33 -0.09
N TYR A 166 -2.89 3.63 0.84
CA TYR A 166 -3.53 2.90 1.92
C TYR A 166 -3.09 3.48 3.26
N LEU A 167 -4.06 3.72 4.12
CA LEU A 167 -3.88 4.08 5.53
C LEU A 167 -4.80 3.19 6.36
N GLY A 168 -4.26 2.38 7.25
CA GLY A 168 -5.09 1.53 8.09
C GLY A 168 -4.32 0.54 8.95
N ASP A 169 -5.07 -0.25 9.70
CA ASP A 169 -4.54 -1.35 10.50
C ASP A 169 -4.78 -2.68 9.76
N PRO A 170 -3.74 -3.29 9.17
CA PRO A 170 -3.88 -4.55 8.47
C PRO A 170 -4.18 -5.69 9.44
N TRP A 171 -4.98 -6.64 8.99
CA TRP A 171 -5.17 -7.87 9.73
C TRP A 171 -3.87 -8.68 9.75
N GLU A 172 -3.43 -9.02 10.95
CA GLU A 172 -2.28 -9.89 11.21
C GLU A 172 -2.78 -11.21 11.80
N PRO A 173 -2.84 -12.30 11.02
CA PRO A 173 -3.28 -13.59 11.53
C PRO A 173 -2.43 -14.06 12.71
N PRO A 174 -3.01 -14.68 13.76
CA PRO A 174 -2.27 -15.14 14.93
C PRO A 174 -1.25 -16.24 14.57
N ILE A 175 -1.52 -17.02 13.54
CA ILE A 175 -0.59 -18.01 12.97
C ILE A 175 -0.21 -17.54 11.58
N ASN A 176 1.09 -17.52 11.29
CA ASN A 176 1.62 -17.10 10.00
C ASN A 176 1.26 -18.09 8.89
N MET A 177 1.55 -17.72 7.63
CA MET A 177 1.39 -18.59 6.48
C MET A 177 2.08 -19.94 6.70
N THR A 178 1.41 -21.00 6.27
CA THR A 178 2.02 -22.34 6.28
C THR A 178 3.17 -22.43 5.28
N PRO A 179 4.14 -23.33 5.49
CA PRO A 179 5.12 -23.66 4.47
C PRO A 179 4.46 -24.02 3.13
N GLY A 180 5.03 -23.53 2.03
CA GLY A 180 4.46 -23.74 0.69
C GLY A 180 3.81 -22.48 0.09
N ALA A 181 3.83 -21.35 0.78
CA ALA A 181 3.48 -20.07 0.16
C ALA A 181 4.38 -19.80 -1.05
N SER A 182 3.77 -19.38 -2.16
CA SER A 182 4.46 -19.12 -3.42
C SER A 182 4.14 -17.72 -3.94
N ILE A 183 5.17 -17.07 -4.48
CA ILE A 183 5.04 -15.83 -5.24
C ILE A 183 5.67 -16.10 -6.60
N GLY A 184 4.94 -15.82 -7.66
CA GLY A 184 5.41 -16.03 -9.03
C GLY A 184 4.79 -15.03 -9.98
N PHE A 185 5.17 -15.14 -11.25
CA PHE A 185 4.63 -14.29 -12.31
C PHE A 185 3.72 -15.10 -13.21
N ASN A 186 2.60 -14.52 -13.58
CA ASN A 186 1.77 -14.96 -14.69
C ASN A 186 2.14 -14.12 -15.91
N ASP A 187 2.26 -14.78 -17.06
CA ASP A 187 2.57 -14.15 -18.35
C ASP A 187 1.46 -14.47 -19.33
N ALA A 188 0.79 -13.43 -19.83
CA ALA A 188 -0.25 -13.56 -20.85
C ALA A 188 0.29 -13.60 -22.27
N SER A 189 1.61 -13.56 -22.46
CA SER A 189 2.24 -13.55 -23.76
C SER A 189 1.89 -14.80 -24.57
N LEU A 190 1.59 -14.60 -25.86
CA LEU A 190 1.26 -15.67 -26.76
C LEU A 190 2.53 -16.20 -27.43
N VAL A 191 2.79 -17.48 -27.27
CA VAL A 191 3.86 -18.18 -27.98
C VAL A 191 3.23 -19.16 -28.96
N ARG A 192 3.40 -18.91 -30.26
CA ARG A 192 2.89 -19.81 -31.32
C ARG A 192 4.04 -20.27 -32.19
N ARG A 193 4.03 -21.56 -32.52
CA ARG A 193 4.92 -22.10 -33.56
C ARG A 193 4.17 -22.14 -34.89
N THR A 194 4.83 -21.64 -35.95
CA THR A 194 4.34 -21.83 -37.31
C THR A 194 4.50 -23.27 -37.76
N PRO A 195 3.79 -23.73 -38.79
CA PRO A 195 4.01 -25.06 -39.36
C PRO A 195 5.46 -25.33 -39.78
N PHE A 196 6.22 -24.27 -40.06
CA PHE A 196 7.65 -24.34 -40.43
C PHE A 196 8.62 -24.20 -39.24
N GLY A 197 8.11 -24.35 -38.02
CA GLY A 197 8.92 -24.38 -36.80
C GLY A 197 9.38 -23.01 -36.27
N ARG A 198 9.06 -21.89 -36.94
CA ARG A 198 9.37 -20.56 -36.45
C ARG A 198 8.51 -20.20 -35.24
N LEU A 199 9.12 -19.59 -34.24
CA LEU A 199 8.45 -19.11 -33.04
C LEU A 199 7.94 -17.67 -33.28
N HIS A 200 6.68 -17.45 -33.10
CA HIS A 200 6.07 -16.13 -32.99
C HIS A 200 5.70 -15.85 -31.56
N THR A 201 6.20 -14.76 -31.01
CA THR A 201 5.89 -14.30 -29.66
C THR A 201 5.14 -12.97 -29.74
N GLY A 202 3.97 -12.93 -29.14
CA GLY A 202 3.22 -11.68 -28.89
C GLY A 202 3.34 -11.33 -27.43
N THR A 203 4.16 -10.34 -27.11
CA THR A 203 4.37 -9.88 -25.72
C THR A 203 3.07 -9.27 -25.18
N ARG A 204 2.67 -9.70 -24.01
CA ARG A 204 1.53 -9.16 -23.25
C ARG A 204 1.95 -8.84 -21.82
N GLY A 205 1.04 -8.28 -21.04
CA GLY A 205 1.28 -7.94 -19.65
C GLY A 205 1.67 -9.16 -18.80
N GLN A 206 2.56 -8.92 -17.86
CA GLN A 206 2.92 -9.85 -16.80
C GLN A 206 2.49 -9.27 -15.48
N TRP A 207 1.98 -10.11 -14.59
CA TRP A 207 1.57 -9.71 -13.24
C TRP A 207 2.00 -10.76 -12.21
N ARG A 208 2.17 -10.30 -10.98
CA ARG A 208 2.51 -11.21 -9.88
C ARG A 208 1.27 -11.95 -9.38
N ARG A 209 1.52 -13.14 -8.88
CA ARG A 209 0.53 -13.95 -8.18
C ARG A 209 1.14 -14.47 -6.88
N MET A 210 0.41 -14.26 -5.80
CA MET A 210 0.76 -14.83 -4.49
C MET A 210 -0.29 -15.88 -4.11
N VAL A 211 0.17 -17.05 -3.66
CA VAL A 211 -0.69 -18.09 -3.12
C VAL A 211 -0.14 -18.54 -1.78
N PHE A 212 -0.98 -18.53 -0.77
CA PHE A 212 -0.61 -18.99 0.56
C PHE A 212 -1.82 -19.60 1.29
N VAL A 213 -1.52 -20.34 2.35
CA VAL A 213 -2.53 -20.98 3.19
C VAL A 213 -2.36 -20.48 4.61
N LEU A 214 -3.47 -20.08 5.23
CA LEU A 214 -3.56 -19.82 6.66
C LEU A 214 -4.20 -21.04 7.33
N GLN A 215 -3.59 -21.44 8.46
CA GLN A 215 -4.15 -22.43 9.36
C GLN A 215 -4.41 -21.74 10.69
N ASN A 216 -5.56 -21.98 11.29
CA ASN A 216 -5.91 -21.43 12.59
C ASN A 216 -6.69 -22.46 13.40
N SER A 217 -6.43 -22.48 14.69
CA SER A 217 -7.21 -23.25 15.66
C SER A 217 -8.42 -22.50 16.19
N ASP A 218 -8.49 -21.19 15.91
CA ASP A 218 -9.60 -20.32 16.31
C ASP A 218 -10.56 -20.17 15.13
N GLU A 219 -11.69 -20.84 15.23
CA GLU A 219 -12.76 -20.85 14.24
C GLU A 219 -13.39 -19.48 14.09
N ASP A 220 -13.72 -18.84 15.20
CA ASP A 220 -14.44 -17.56 15.19
C ASP A 220 -13.60 -16.48 14.52
N LEU A 221 -12.32 -16.40 14.83
CA LEU A 221 -11.41 -15.42 14.24
C LEU A 221 -11.27 -15.64 12.73
N LEU A 222 -11.06 -16.90 12.29
CA LEU A 222 -10.87 -17.18 10.88
C LEU A 222 -12.15 -16.88 10.08
N PHE A 223 -13.30 -17.36 10.55
CA PHE A 223 -14.57 -17.11 9.84
C PHE A 223 -14.94 -15.62 9.86
N THR A 224 -14.74 -14.93 10.98
CA THR A 224 -15.06 -13.50 11.07
C THR A 224 -14.23 -12.67 10.11
N GLU A 225 -12.90 -12.76 10.16
CA GLU A 225 -12.02 -11.93 9.36
C GLU A 225 -12.04 -12.34 7.88
N THR A 226 -12.02 -13.63 7.57
CA THR A 226 -12.05 -14.04 6.16
C THR A 226 -13.40 -13.75 5.51
N ALA A 227 -14.51 -13.98 6.22
CA ALA A 227 -15.83 -13.64 5.69
C ALA A 227 -16.02 -12.11 5.56
N ARG A 228 -15.40 -11.32 6.43
CA ARG A 228 -15.35 -9.86 6.30
C ARG A 228 -14.63 -9.45 5.02
N LEU A 229 -13.43 -9.98 4.80
CA LEU A 229 -12.65 -9.72 3.59
C LEU A 229 -13.40 -10.12 2.32
N ASP A 230 -14.02 -11.31 2.30
CA ASP A 230 -14.79 -11.78 1.15
C ASP A 230 -15.97 -10.87 0.81
N ARG A 231 -16.72 -10.49 1.83
CA ARG A 231 -17.91 -9.62 1.64
C ARG A 231 -17.52 -8.20 1.21
N LEU A 232 -16.41 -7.68 1.75
CA LEU A 232 -15.99 -6.30 1.48
C LEU A 232 -15.20 -6.17 0.18
N ARG A 233 -14.38 -7.17 -0.16
CA ARG A 233 -13.46 -7.09 -1.29
C ARG A 233 -13.89 -7.98 -2.46
N GLY A 234 -14.40 -9.18 -2.21
CA GLY A 234 -14.74 -10.12 -3.26
C GLY A 234 -13.54 -10.34 -4.19
N THR A 235 -13.81 -10.56 -5.48
CA THR A 235 -12.78 -10.71 -6.52
C THR A 235 -12.57 -9.45 -7.35
N SER A 236 -13.22 -8.34 -6.99
CA SER A 236 -13.24 -7.11 -7.81
C SER A 236 -12.63 -5.89 -7.13
N ARG A 237 -12.39 -5.95 -5.82
CA ARG A 237 -11.80 -4.86 -5.05
C ARG A 237 -10.40 -5.22 -4.58
N ASP A 238 -9.61 -4.18 -4.41
CA ASP A 238 -8.21 -4.29 -4.06
C ASP A 238 -7.95 -4.79 -2.63
N VAL A 239 -6.83 -5.46 -2.49
CA VAL A 239 -6.26 -5.92 -1.25
C VAL A 239 -4.74 -5.82 -1.34
N LEU A 240 -4.08 -5.47 -0.25
CA LEU A 240 -2.64 -5.50 -0.15
C LEU A 240 -2.21 -6.64 0.78
N VAL A 241 -1.34 -7.51 0.32
CA VAL A 241 -0.74 -8.55 1.14
C VAL A 241 0.76 -8.32 1.24
N VAL A 242 1.24 -8.20 2.47
CA VAL A 242 2.66 -8.04 2.79
C VAL A 242 3.12 -9.25 3.59
N LYS A 243 4.04 -10.03 3.04
CA LYS A 243 4.50 -11.27 3.68
C LYS A 243 5.32 -10.99 4.95
N ASP A 244 6.18 -10.00 4.91
CA ASP A 244 7.08 -9.65 6.02
C ASP A 244 7.43 -8.16 5.95
N ILE A 245 6.78 -7.35 6.78
CA ILE A 245 6.98 -5.89 6.79
C ILE A 245 8.33 -5.50 7.40
N ASP A 246 8.95 -6.38 8.21
CA ASP A 246 10.22 -6.11 8.87
C ASP A 246 11.44 -6.45 8.00
N ARG A 247 11.21 -6.79 6.71
CA ARG A 247 12.26 -7.04 5.72
C ARG A 247 12.24 -6.02 4.58
N PRO A 248 12.75 -4.81 4.80
CA PRO A 248 12.70 -3.74 3.79
C PRO A 248 13.28 -4.17 2.44
N SER A 249 14.37 -4.96 2.44
CA SER A 249 15.05 -5.43 1.22
C SER A 249 14.20 -6.34 0.32
N LEU A 250 13.12 -6.90 0.81
CA LEU A 250 12.27 -7.84 0.09
C LEU A 250 10.81 -7.38 0.00
N LEU A 251 10.49 -6.17 0.47
CA LEU A 251 9.12 -5.68 0.49
C LEU A 251 8.49 -5.65 -0.91
N MET A 252 9.23 -5.20 -1.91
CA MET A 252 8.74 -5.16 -3.28
C MET A 252 8.45 -6.55 -3.84
N GLU A 253 9.30 -7.54 -3.57
CA GLU A 253 9.14 -8.91 -4.05
C GLU A 253 8.12 -9.70 -3.23
N GLN A 254 7.99 -9.40 -1.94
CA GLN A 254 7.19 -10.16 -1.00
C GLN A 254 5.86 -9.50 -0.64
N SER A 255 5.48 -8.44 -1.33
CA SER A 255 4.15 -7.83 -1.24
C SER A 255 3.43 -7.90 -2.58
N VAL A 256 2.13 -8.05 -2.53
CA VAL A 256 1.27 -8.02 -3.71
C VAL A 256 0.07 -7.14 -3.41
N TYR A 257 -0.09 -6.09 -4.21
CA TYR A 257 -1.30 -5.29 -4.27
C TYR A 257 -2.12 -5.73 -5.47
N GLY A 258 -3.34 -6.14 -5.25
CA GLY A 258 -4.17 -6.67 -6.33
C GLY A 258 -5.56 -7.09 -5.86
N VAL A 259 -6.12 -8.10 -6.48
CA VAL A 259 -7.44 -8.65 -6.16
C VAL A 259 -7.36 -10.13 -5.79
N PHE A 260 -8.36 -10.64 -5.09
CA PHE A 260 -8.46 -12.08 -4.91
C PHE A 260 -8.75 -12.75 -6.26
N GLY A 261 -7.95 -13.73 -6.64
CA GLY A 261 -8.16 -14.51 -7.86
C GLY A 261 -9.33 -15.47 -7.73
N GLU A 262 -9.48 -16.07 -6.56
CA GLU A 262 -10.57 -16.96 -6.18
C GLU A 262 -10.90 -16.75 -4.70
N LEU A 263 -12.17 -16.96 -4.35
CA LEU A 263 -12.62 -16.98 -2.96
C LEU A 263 -12.73 -18.44 -2.54
N ASP A 264 -11.62 -19.00 -2.07
CA ASP A 264 -11.60 -20.37 -1.57
C ASP A 264 -12.40 -20.50 -0.26
N PRO A 265 -13.21 -21.53 -0.08
CA PRO A 265 -13.93 -21.74 1.15
C PRO A 265 -12.98 -22.06 2.31
N VAL A 266 -13.44 -21.81 3.53
CA VAL A 266 -12.77 -22.32 4.73
C VAL A 266 -13.03 -23.83 4.79
N VAL A 267 -11.95 -24.61 4.86
CA VAL A 267 -12.03 -26.06 4.95
C VAL A 267 -11.78 -26.50 6.39
N ILE A 268 -12.62 -27.38 6.88
CA ILE A 268 -12.52 -28.03 8.19
C ILE A 268 -12.01 -29.43 7.96
N PRO A 269 -10.69 -29.70 8.09
CA PRO A 269 -10.16 -31.03 7.93
C PRO A 269 -10.51 -31.92 9.14
N GLU A 270 -10.49 -33.23 8.94
CA GLU A 270 -10.52 -34.19 10.03
C GLU A 270 -9.08 -34.55 10.48
N PRO A 271 -8.80 -34.53 11.80
CA PRO A 271 -9.65 -34.21 12.94
C PRO A 271 -9.90 -32.71 13.10
N ALA A 272 -11.09 -32.35 13.58
CA ALA A 272 -11.73 -31.06 13.56
C ALA A 272 -11.14 -30.01 14.52
N ASN A 273 -9.84 -29.73 14.50
CA ASN A 273 -9.23 -28.71 15.36
C ASN A 273 -8.36 -27.71 14.61
N VAL A 274 -8.34 -27.76 13.28
CA VAL A 274 -7.55 -26.85 12.45
C VAL A 274 -8.40 -26.43 11.25
N PHE A 275 -8.65 -25.14 11.16
CA PHE A 275 -9.34 -24.54 10.03
C PHE A 275 -8.30 -24.08 9.01
N VAL A 276 -8.53 -24.36 7.75
CA VAL A 276 -7.58 -24.09 6.66
C VAL A 276 -8.25 -23.22 5.61
N ARG A 277 -7.59 -22.13 5.25
CA ARG A 277 -8.01 -21.31 4.13
C ARG A 277 -6.84 -20.98 3.22
N ARG A 278 -7.04 -21.20 1.94
CA ARG A 278 -6.13 -20.76 0.88
C ARG A 278 -6.50 -19.37 0.41
N PHE A 279 -5.49 -18.55 0.19
CA PHE A 279 -5.60 -17.23 -0.43
C PHE A 279 -4.82 -17.22 -1.73
N GLN A 280 -5.43 -16.65 -2.74
CA GLN A 280 -4.80 -16.40 -4.02
C GLN A 280 -5.02 -14.94 -4.38
N ILE A 281 -3.94 -14.18 -4.51
CA ILE A 281 -3.95 -12.78 -4.89
C ILE A 281 -3.29 -12.64 -6.25
N GLN A 282 -3.91 -11.86 -7.13
CA GLN A 282 -3.38 -11.48 -8.42
C GLN A 282 -3.13 -9.98 -8.41
N GLU A 283 -1.90 -9.60 -8.75
CA GLU A 283 -1.54 -8.19 -8.90
C GLU A 283 -2.40 -7.55 -9.97
N TRP A 284 -2.79 -6.28 -9.77
CA TRP A 284 -3.35 -5.48 -10.84
C TRP A 284 -2.37 -5.44 -12.01
N GLU A 285 -2.91 -5.59 -13.21
CA GLU A 285 -2.11 -5.48 -14.43
C GLU A 285 -1.37 -4.13 -14.41
N ARG A 286 -0.08 -4.17 -14.68
CA ARG A 286 0.72 -2.95 -14.72
C ARG A 286 0.25 -2.08 -15.86
N PRO A 287 0.10 -0.76 -15.64
CA PRO A 287 -0.23 0.18 -16.72
C PRO A 287 0.86 0.24 -17.77
#